data_82c0e7f182b1260fe8ec9cd173133798
#
_entry.id   82c0e7f182b1260fe8ec9cd173133798
#
_cell.length_a   1.000
_cell.length_b   1.000
_cell.length_c   1.000
_cell.angle_alpha   90.00
_cell.angle_beta   90.00
_cell.angle_gamma   90.00
#
_symmetry.space_group_name_H-M   'P 1'
#
loop_
_entity.id
_entity.type
_entity.pdbx_description
1 polymer ?
#
loop_
_entity_poly.entity_id
_entity_poly.type
_entity_poly.pdbx_seq_one_letter_code
_entity_poly.pdbx_strand_id
1 'polypeptide(L)'
;MNSLLAPAIALMNRLSYGMKFCLISVLFFVPLGIVSTLLVQESYERVEVTRHALDSLEVVQGVSKAMRSAELVRDLDVVNLRIGQGGESSGIEERLTELRGDLLQQLRDLPLDADDPAATDVLQMRDQLIASYEEIARESIISRSGMSAQALDSLGSLLNLTAAYAGLPQDFDRNVRQLTELLIATTPQVTSTLGQGRATGAYSMGLGFLNSDASREMDELVTLLQKLGTDYQQALDQSVGATGNAALQAAAARSRESIDNASLIFEEDI
;
A
#
# COMPACT_ATOMS: atom_id res chain seq x y z
N MET A 1 -12.04 58.51 -8.62
CA MET A 1 -11.34 57.71 -7.58
C MET A 1 -11.22 58.41 -6.24
N ASN A 2 -11.45 59.73 -6.13
CA ASN A 2 -11.27 60.48 -4.85
C ASN A 2 -12.44 60.42 -3.85
N SER A 3 -13.61 59.97 -4.22
CA SER A 3 -14.78 59.99 -3.31
C SER A 3 -14.81 58.85 -2.25
N LEU A 4 -14.16 57.71 -2.52
CA LEU A 4 -14.07 56.61 -1.57
C LEU A 4 -13.08 56.85 -0.42
N LEU A 5 -12.10 57.73 -0.63
CA LEU A 5 -11.09 58.08 0.40
C LEU A 5 -11.48 59.30 1.22
N ALA A 6 -12.50 60.08 0.79
CA ALA A 6 -12.93 61.30 1.48
C ALA A 6 -13.34 61.08 2.95
N PRO A 7 -14.11 60.03 3.36
CA PRO A 7 -14.45 59.78 4.75
C PRO A 7 -13.23 59.37 5.61
N ALA A 8 -12.29 58.61 5.01
CA ALA A 8 -11.05 58.22 5.69
C ALA A 8 -10.13 59.43 5.96
N ILE A 9 -10.02 60.35 4.98
CA ILE A 9 -9.26 61.58 5.12
C ILE A 9 -9.89 62.52 6.17
N ALA A 10 -11.24 62.65 6.19
CA ALA A 10 -11.96 63.44 7.16
C ALA A 10 -11.80 62.88 8.60
N LEU A 11 -11.81 61.56 8.76
CA LEU A 11 -11.55 60.89 10.04
C LEU A 11 -10.11 61.12 10.49
N MET A 12 -9.14 60.93 9.60
CA MET A 12 -7.72 61.15 9.90
C MET A 12 -7.42 62.60 10.31
N ASN A 13 -8.10 63.60 9.75
CA ASN A 13 -7.87 65.00 10.10
C ASN A 13 -8.39 65.42 11.48
N ARG A 14 -9.32 64.65 12.06
CA ARG A 14 -9.85 64.87 13.39
C ARG A 14 -9.11 64.16 14.52
N LEU A 15 -8.24 63.21 14.21
CA LEU A 15 -7.52 62.41 15.17
C LEU A 15 -6.22 63.09 15.62
N SER A 16 -5.90 63.02 16.93
CA SER A 16 -4.59 63.42 17.45
C SER A 16 -3.46 62.54 16.85
N TYR A 17 -2.24 63.05 16.93
CA TYR A 17 -1.08 62.37 16.35
C TYR A 17 -0.88 60.95 16.90
N GLY A 18 -1.08 60.76 18.21
CA GLY A 18 -1.02 59.45 18.85
C GLY A 18 -2.11 58.47 18.37
N MET A 19 -3.35 59.00 18.16
CA MET A 19 -4.45 58.18 17.63
C MET A 19 -4.25 57.80 16.15
N LYS A 20 -3.61 58.62 15.34
CA LYS A 20 -3.20 58.27 13.95
C LYS A 20 -2.24 57.12 13.95
N PHE A 21 -1.23 57.16 14.82
CA PHE A 21 -0.26 56.08 14.94
C PHE A 21 -0.89 54.77 15.41
N CYS A 22 -1.77 54.86 16.42
CA CYS A 22 -2.52 53.72 16.92
C CYS A 22 -3.41 53.09 15.84
N LEU A 23 -4.13 53.90 15.03
CA LEU A 23 -4.95 53.42 13.92
C LEU A 23 -4.15 52.70 12.87
N ILE A 24 -2.99 53.26 12.48
CA ILE A 24 -2.08 52.58 11.50
C ILE A 24 -1.55 51.28 12.08
N SER A 25 -1.14 51.28 13.35
CA SER A 25 -0.68 50.08 14.03
C SER A 25 -1.76 48.99 14.06
N VAL A 26 -2.97 49.30 14.42
CA VAL A 26 -4.11 48.37 14.43
C VAL A 26 -4.39 47.85 13.02
N LEU A 27 -4.38 48.74 12.01
CA LEU A 27 -4.61 48.38 10.62
C LEU A 27 -3.55 47.39 10.11
N PHE A 28 -2.33 47.46 10.65
CA PHE A 28 -1.23 46.58 10.26
C PHE A 28 -1.19 45.29 11.09
N PHE A 29 -1.36 45.42 12.41
CA PHE A 29 -1.23 44.25 13.31
C PHE A 29 -2.44 43.33 13.31
N VAL A 30 -3.65 43.83 13.03
CA VAL A 30 -4.86 42.98 13.00
C VAL A 30 -4.82 41.99 11.83
N PRO A 31 -4.57 42.41 10.55
CA PRO A 31 -4.42 41.45 9.45
C PRO A 31 -3.23 40.51 9.66
N LEU A 32 -2.11 41.01 10.17
CA LEU A 32 -0.93 40.19 10.45
C LEU A 32 -1.24 39.12 11.51
N GLY A 33 -1.96 39.48 12.56
CA GLY A 33 -2.41 38.54 13.61
C GLY A 33 -3.34 37.48 13.06
N ILE A 34 -4.30 37.86 12.20
CA ILE A 34 -5.22 36.92 11.56
C ILE A 34 -4.43 35.92 10.69
N VAL A 35 -3.53 36.41 9.80
CA VAL A 35 -2.71 35.57 8.92
C VAL A 35 -1.80 34.65 9.74
N SER A 36 -1.17 35.17 10.80
CA SER A 36 -0.32 34.37 11.70
C SER A 36 -1.12 33.25 12.38
N THR A 37 -2.35 33.56 12.85
CA THR A 37 -3.20 32.56 13.50
C THR A 37 -3.61 31.47 12.52
N LEU A 38 -3.99 31.83 11.28
CA LEU A 38 -4.35 30.87 10.23
C LEU A 38 -3.15 29.98 9.86
N LEU A 39 -1.94 30.54 9.70
CA LEU A 39 -0.73 29.77 9.42
C LEU A 39 -0.37 28.81 10.56
N VAL A 40 -0.52 29.22 11.78
CA VAL A 40 -0.27 28.37 12.95
C VAL A 40 -1.28 27.23 13.00
N GLN A 41 -2.57 27.55 12.80
CA GLN A 41 -3.62 26.51 12.76
C GLN A 41 -3.39 25.48 11.64
N GLU A 42 -3.09 25.95 10.44
CA GLU A 42 -2.77 25.07 9.30
C GLU A 42 -1.53 24.19 9.60
N SER A 43 -0.52 24.74 10.27
CA SER A 43 0.67 23.98 10.68
C SER A 43 0.34 22.92 11.73
N TYR A 44 -0.54 23.19 12.67
CA TYR A 44 -0.97 22.20 13.67
C TYR A 44 -1.76 21.07 13.02
N GLU A 45 -2.71 21.38 12.13
CA GLU A 45 -3.50 20.38 11.39
C GLU A 45 -2.58 19.47 10.58
N ARG A 46 -1.56 20.02 9.89
CA ARG A 46 -0.57 19.23 9.15
C ARG A 46 0.23 18.27 10.03
N VAL A 47 0.66 18.72 11.21
CA VAL A 47 1.41 17.89 12.17
C VAL A 47 0.54 16.75 12.69
N GLU A 48 -0.73 16.98 12.98
CA GLU A 48 -1.65 15.96 13.46
C GLU A 48 -1.93 14.91 12.38
N VAL A 49 -2.21 15.35 11.15
CA VAL A 49 -2.38 14.44 9.98
C VAL A 49 -1.11 13.60 9.75
N THR A 50 0.07 14.21 9.80
CA THR A 50 1.34 13.48 9.62
C THR A 50 1.58 12.48 10.75
N ARG A 51 1.24 12.81 11.99
CA ARG A 51 1.37 11.90 13.12
C ARG A 51 0.44 10.70 12.97
N HIS A 52 -0.84 10.95 12.64
CA HIS A 52 -1.79 9.87 12.37
C HIS A 52 -1.32 8.97 11.22
N ALA A 53 -0.80 9.55 10.14
CA ALA A 53 -0.23 8.79 9.03
C ALA A 53 0.95 7.90 9.47
N LEU A 54 1.85 8.41 10.33
CA LEU A 54 2.98 7.63 10.85
C LEU A 54 2.54 6.47 11.74
N ASP A 55 1.59 6.71 12.65
CA ASP A 55 1.04 5.67 13.53
C ASP A 55 0.30 4.59 12.72
N SER A 56 -0.40 4.99 11.67
CA SER A 56 -1.14 4.08 10.78
C SER A 56 -0.25 3.32 9.79
N LEU A 57 1.02 3.73 9.56
CA LEU A 57 1.96 3.00 8.71
C LEU A 57 2.21 1.58 9.22
N GLU A 58 2.16 1.36 10.53
CA GLU A 58 2.33 0.04 11.12
C GLU A 58 1.20 -0.92 10.70
N VAL A 59 -0.03 -0.41 10.59
CA VAL A 59 -1.18 -1.16 10.05
C VAL A 59 -0.95 -1.52 8.59
N VAL A 60 -0.53 -0.56 7.75
CA VAL A 60 -0.24 -0.80 6.32
C VAL A 60 0.87 -1.84 6.15
N GLN A 61 1.93 -1.78 6.97
CA GLN A 61 3.00 -2.77 6.98
C GLN A 61 2.49 -4.16 7.39
N GLY A 62 1.64 -4.23 8.41
CA GLY A 62 1.00 -5.46 8.87
C GLY A 62 0.17 -6.11 7.76
N VAL A 63 -0.68 -5.34 7.09
CA VAL A 63 -1.49 -5.83 5.95
C VAL A 63 -0.61 -6.25 4.78
N SER A 64 0.46 -5.50 4.46
CA SER A 64 1.41 -5.89 3.40
C SER A 64 2.16 -7.19 3.73
N LYS A 65 2.42 -7.46 5.01
CA LYS A 65 3.00 -8.72 5.46
C LYS A 65 2.00 -9.86 5.33
N ALA A 66 0.75 -9.66 5.78
CA ALA A 66 -0.33 -10.63 5.63
C ALA A 66 -0.56 -10.97 4.14
N MET A 67 -0.49 -9.98 3.25
CA MET A 67 -0.64 -10.19 1.81
C MET A 67 0.43 -11.13 1.26
N ARG A 68 1.70 -11.00 1.65
CA ARG A 68 2.77 -11.95 1.27
C ARG A 68 2.52 -13.36 1.77
N SER A 69 2.00 -13.51 2.99
CA SER A 69 1.62 -14.82 3.53
C SER A 69 0.44 -15.43 2.76
N ALA A 70 -0.55 -14.60 2.39
CA ALA A 70 -1.69 -15.01 1.59
C ALA A 70 -1.31 -15.43 0.16
N GLU A 71 -0.37 -14.74 -0.47
CA GLU A 71 0.22 -15.14 -1.78
C GLU A 71 0.85 -16.53 -1.69
N LEU A 72 1.64 -16.80 -0.66
CA LEU A 72 2.23 -18.12 -0.44
C LEU A 72 1.18 -19.20 -0.21
N VAL A 73 0.11 -18.90 0.54
CA VAL A 73 -1.01 -19.83 0.73
C VAL A 73 -1.68 -20.14 -0.59
N ARG A 74 -2.00 -19.13 -1.40
CA ARG A 74 -2.58 -19.32 -2.74
C ARG A 74 -1.69 -20.17 -3.64
N ASP A 75 -0.40 -19.84 -3.71
CA ASP A 75 0.55 -20.55 -4.57
C ASP A 75 0.65 -22.02 -4.18
N LEU A 76 0.75 -22.32 -2.88
CA LEU A 76 0.77 -23.69 -2.39
C LEU A 76 -0.57 -24.41 -2.55
N ASP A 77 -1.73 -23.71 -2.45
CA ASP A 77 -3.02 -24.32 -2.76
C ASP A 77 -3.11 -24.73 -4.25
N VAL A 78 -2.55 -23.92 -5.17
CA VAL A 78 -2.46 -24.27 -6.60
C VAL A 78 -1.56 -25.46 -6.82
N VAL A 79 -0.35 -25.48 -6.23
CA VAL A 79 0.58 -26.61 -6.30
C VAL A 79 -0.05 -27.89 -5.74
N ASN A 80 -0.68 -27.80 -4.58
CA ASN A 80 -1.34 -28.90 -3.91
C ASN A 80 -2.50 -29.47 -4.75
N LEU A 81 -3.31 -28.62 -5.38
CA LEU A 81 -4.37 -29.04 -6.29
C LEU A 81 -3.80 -29.81 -7.49
N ARG A 82 -2.71 -29.34 -8.08
CA ARG A 82 -2.09 -29.93 -9.26
C ARG A 82 -1.38 -31.26 -8.93
N ILE A 83 -0.64 -31.34 -7.81
CA ILE A 83 0.08 -32.55 -7.36
C ILE A 83 -0.87 -33.56 -6.72
N GLY A 84 -1.89 -33.13 -5.97
CA GLY A 84 -2.82 -34.00 -5.25
C GLY A 84 -3.65 -34.93 -6.13
N GLN A 85 -3.61 -34.75 -7.45
CA GLN A 85 -4.19 -35.67 -8.42
C GLN A 85 -3.32 -36.92 -8.69
N GLY A 86 -2.11 -37.01 -8.15
CA GLY A 86 -1.18 -38.10 -8.44
C GLY A 86 -0.05 -38.40 -7.45
N GLY A 87 0.05 -37.75 -6.29
CA GLY A 87 1.22 -37.90 -5.41
C GLY A 87 1.00 -37.60 -3.93
N GLU A 88 2.06 -37.76 -3.13
CA GLU A 88 2.08 -37.47 -1.69
C GLU A 88 1.99 -35.96 -1.43
N SER A 89 0.84 -35.49 -0.94
CA SER A 89 0.56 -34.10 -0.60
C SER A 89 0.74 -33.77 0.91
N SER A 90 1.16 -34.75 1.74
CA SER A 90 1.17 -34.60 3.20
C SER A 90 2.01 -33.42 3.71
N GLY A 91 3.22 -33.22 3.17
CA GLY A 91 4.09 -32.12 3.59
C GLY A 91 3.59 -30.73 3.15
N ILE A 92 2.85 -30.64 2.04
CA ILE A 92 2.27 -29.39 1.56
C ILE A 92 1.09 -28.99 2.45
N GLU A 93 0.24 -29.94 2.86
CA GLU A 93 -0.90 -29.67 3.75
C GLU A 93 -0.45 -29.18 5.14
N GLU A 94 0.61 -29.77 5.69
CA GLU A 94 1.19 -29.32 6.95
C GLU A 94 1.68 -27.88 6.85
N ARG A 95 2.42 -27.58 5.76
CA ARG A 95 2.92 -26.23 5.51
C ARG A 95 1.82 -25.21 5.25
N LEU A 96 0.76 -25.59 4.54
CA LEU A 96 -0.41 -24.75 4.33
C LEU A 96 -1.13 -24.45 5.65
N THR A 97 -1.23 -25.42 6.54
CA THR A 97 -1.86 -25.24 7.85
C THR A 97 -1.07 -24.25 8.71
N GLU A 98 0.25 -24.36 8.72
CA GLU A 98 1.15 -23.41 9.40
C GLU A 98 0.99 -21.99 8.83
N LEU A 99 1.13 -21.83 7.51
CA LEU A 99 1.04 -20.53 6.85
C LEU A 99 -0.32 -19.84 7.01
N ARG A 100 -1.41 -20.60 7.00
CA ARG A 100 -2.75 -20.06 7.29
C ARG A 100 -2.88 -19.62 8.74
N GLY A 101 -2.29 -20.39 9.67
CA GLY A 101 -2.22 -20.01 11.09
C GLY A 101 -1.48 -18.70 11.27
N ASP A 102 -0.32 -18.56 10.67
CA ASP A 102 0.50 -17.32 10.69
C ASP A 102 -0.24 -16.14 10.06
N LEU A 103 -0.91 -16.36 8.92
CA LEU A 103 -1.71 -15.33 8.25
C LEU A 103 -2.86 -14.83 9.14
N LEU A 104 -3.62 -15.75 9.73
CA LEU A 104 -4.71 -15.42 10.64
C LEU A 104 -4.20 -14.65 11.87
N GLN A 105 -3.05 -15.04 12.41
CA GLN A 105 -2.43 -14.33 13.52
C GLN A 105 -2.01 -12.92 13.10
N GLN A 106 -1.37 -12.75 11.93
CA GLN A 106 -0.99 -11.43 11.40
C GLN A 106 -2.20 -10.50 11.23
N LEU A 107 -3.35 -11.02 10.75
CA LEU A 107 -4.58 -10.23 10.62
C LEU A 107 -5.18 -9.85 11.97
N ARG A 108 -5.13 -10.74 12.97
CA ARG A 108 -5.63 -10.45 14.32
C ARG A 108 -4.76 -9.44 15.07
N ASP A 109 -3.45 -9.48 14.84
CA ASP A 109 -2.46 -8.63 15.50
C ASP A 109 -2.30 -7.25 14.84
N LEU A 110 -3.13 -6.91 13.83
CA LEU A 110 -3.09 -5.56 13.26
C LEU A 110 -3.38 -4.52 14.34
N PRO A 111 -2.51 -3.50 14.51
CA PRO A 111 -2.63 -2.49 15.56
C PRO A 111 -3.70 -1.46 15.20
N LEU A 112 -4.96 -1.89 15.19
CA LEU A 112 -6.14 -1.06 14.92
C LEU A 112 -6.83 -0.71 16.23
N ASP A 113 -7.14 0.56 16.42
CA ASP A 113 -7.94 1.01 17.55
C ASP A 113 -9.43 0.74 17.27
N ALA A 114 -10.04 -0.10 18.12
CA ALA A 114 -11.45 -0.45 17.99
C ALA A 114 -12.39 0.73 18.33
N ASP A 115 -11.90 1.72 19.08
CA ASP A 115 -12.66 2.90 19.47
C ASP A 115 -12.53 4.04 18.43
N ASP A 116 -11.66 3.88 17.41
CA ASP A 116 -11.52 4.86 16.32
C ASP A 116 -12.62 4.67 15.27
N PRO A 117 -13.54 5.63 15.08
CA PRO A 117 -14.58 5.53 14.07
C PRO A 117 -14.03 5.44 12.64
N ALA A 118 -12.83 6.00 12.38
CA ALA A 118 -12.20 5.93 11.07
C ALA A 118 -11.67 4.53 10.75
N ALA A 119 -11.38 3.70 11.75
CA ALA A 119 -10.93 2.32 11.57
C ALA A 119 -12.09 1.32 11.33
N THR A 120 -13.35 1.74 11.44
CA THR A 120 -14.52 0.83 11.41
C THR A 120 -14.55 -0.04 10.16
N ASP A 121 -14.36 0.55 8.99
CA ASP A 121 -14.40 -0.18 7.71
C ASP A 121 -13.20 -1.14 7.57
N VAL A 122 -12.03 -0.74 8.07
CA VAL A 122 -10.81 -1.56 8.09
C VAL A 122 -11.02 -2.78 9.01
N LEU A 123 -11.56 -2.56 10.20
CA LEU A 123 -11.88 -3.61 11.16
C LEU A 123 -12.90 -4.60 10.59
N GLN A 124 -13.96 -4.11 9.97
CA GLN A 124 -14.98 -4.95 9.35
C GLN A 124 -14.39 -5.81 8.22
N MET A 125 -13.59 -5.24 7.33
CA MET A 125 -12.94 -5.96 6.24
C MET A 125 -11.96 -7.01 6.76
N ARG A 126 -11.15 -6.66 7.78
CA ARG A 126 -10.25 -7.60 8.47
C ARG A 126 -11.00 -8.80 9.02
N ASP A 127 -12.12 -8.58 9.73
CA ASP A 127 -12.89 -9.64 10.36
C ASP A 127 -13.56 -10.55 9.32
N GLN A 128 -14.02 -9.98 8.20
CA GLN A 128 -14.51 -10.74 7.05
C GLN A 128 -13.42 -11.62 6.44
N LEU A 129 -12.19 -11.10 6.30
CA LEU A 129 -11.05 -11.86 5.79
C LEU A 129 -10.65 -13.00 6.74
N ILE A 130 -10.63 -12.76 8.04
CA ILE A 130 -10.36 -13.80 9.03
C ILE A 130 -11.40 -14.94 8.88
N ALA A 131 -12.69 -14.62 8.81
CA ALA A 131 -13.75 -15.60 8.62
C ALA A 131 -13.58 -16.36 7.29
N SER A 132 -13.22 -15.68 6.20
CA SER A 132 -12.98 -16.30 4.90
C SER A 132 -11.81 -17.29 4.93
N TYR A 133 -10.68 -16.94 5.54
CA TYR A 133 -9.54 -17.87 5.66
C TYR A 133 -9.82 -19.05 6.61
N GLU A 134 -10.62 -18.86 7.63
CA GLU A 134 -11.10 -19.97 8.49
C GLU A 134 -12.04 -20.92 7.74
N GLU A 135 -12.87 -20.42 6.83
CA GLU A 135 -13.73 -21.21 5.95
C GLU A 135 -12.89 -21.98 4.92
N ILE A 136 -11.96 -21.30 4.22
CA ILE A 136 -11.04 -21.91 3.25
C ILE A 136 -10.30 -23.11 3.86
N ALA A 137 -9.90 -23.03 5.12
CA ALA A 137 -9.21 -24.13 5.80
C ALA A 137 -10.05 -25.41 5.92
N ARG A 138 -11.38 -25.31 5.86
CA ARG A 138 -12.33 -26.44 5.99
C ARG A 138 -12.76 -27.02 4.65
N GLU A 139 -12.48 -26.30 3.56
CA GLU A 139 -12.92 -26.65 2.22
C GLU A 139 -12.08 -27.75 1.56
N SER A 140 -12.65 -28.36 0.52
CA SER A 140 -11.93 -29.32 -0.31
C SER A 140 -10.77 -28.64 -1.07
N ILE A 141 -9.76 -29.42 -1.44
CA ILE A 141 -8.59 -28.94 -2.17
C ILE A 141 -8.96 -28.22 -3.48
N ILE A 142 -10.04 -28.66 -4.13
CA ILE A 142 -10.53 -28.07 -5.39
C ILE A 142 -11.12 -26.68 -5.15
N SER A 143 -11.94 -26.53 -4.09
CA SER A 143 -12.58 -25.26 -3.74
C SER A 143 -11.56 -24.25 -3.20
N ARG A 144 -10.58 -24.72 -2.41
CA ARG A 144 -9.58 -23.87 -1.73
C ARG A 144 -8.79 -22.98 -2.68
N SER A 145 -8.34 -23.51 -3.80
CA SER A 145 -7.53 -22.76 -4.78
C SER A 145 -8.25 -21.52 -5.31
N GLY A 146 -9.54 -21.64 -5.67
CA GLY A 146 -10.34 -20.50 -6.12
C GLY A 146 -10.66 -19.53 -4.99
N MET A 147 -11.00 -20.05 -3.81
CA MET A 147 -11.32 -19.22 -2.64
C MET A 147 -10.09 -18.45 -2.12
N SER A 148 -8.91 -19.09 -2.11
CA SER A 148 -7.64 -18.40 -1.73
C SER A 148 -7.31 -17.26 -2.69
N ALA A 149 -7.56 -17.42 -3.99
CA ALA A 149 -7.38 -16.32 -4.94
C ALA A 149 -8.34 -15.15 -4.67
N GLN A 150 -9.63 -15.45 -4.44
CA GLN A 150 -10.61 -14.41 -4.12
C GLN A 150 -10.32 -13.72 -2.77
N ALA A 151 -9.87 -14.46 -1.76
CA ALA A 151 -9.48 -13.90 -0.48
C ALA A 151 -8.25 -12.99 -0.61
N LEU A 152 -7.29 -13.33 -1.49
CA LEU A 152 -6.14 -12.47 -1.80
C LEU A 152 -6.56 -11.16 -2.45
N ASP A 153 -7.53 -11.15 -3.38
CA ASP A 153 -8.09 -9.93 -3.97
C ASP A 153 -8.76 -9.05 -2.91
N SER A 154 -9.48 -9.68 -1.97
CA SER A 154 -10.10 -8.99 -0.84
C SER A 154 -9.05 -8.40 0.11
N LEU A 155 -7.91 -9.07 0.28
CA LEU A 155 -6.78 -8.57 1.07
C LEU A 155 -6.09 -7.37 0.37
N GLY A 156 -6.03 -7.35 -0.96
CA GLY A 156 -5.65 -6.18 -1.74
C GLY A 156 -6.59 -4.98 -1.50
N SER A 157 -7.89 -5.25 -1.37
CA SER A 157 -8.89 -4.23 -1.00
C SER A 157 -8.68 -3.73 0.43
N LEU A 158 -8.32 -4.60 1.40
CA LEU A 158 -7.93 -4.20 2.75
C LEU A 158 -6.68 -3.32 2.73
N LEU A 159 -5.68 -3.63 1.90
CA LEU A 159 -4.47 -2.81 1.77
C LEU A 159 -4.80 -1.39 1.26
N ASN A 160 -5.67 -1.27 0.26
CA ASN A 160 -6.16 0.02 -0.22
C ASN A 160 -6.90 0.80 0.89
N LEU A 161 -7.76 0.12 1.64
CA LEU A 161 -8.54 0.72 2.71
C LEU A 161 -7.65 1.20 3.86
N THR A 162 -6.63 0.41 4.25
CA THR A 162 -5.66 0.82 5.27
C THR A 162 -4.77 1.97 4.81
N ALA A 163 -4.37 2.02 3.54
CA ALA A 163 -3.64 3.17 3.00
C ALA A 163 -4.51 4.44 3.01
N ALA A 164 -5.81 4.33 2.70
CA ALA A 164 -6.75 5.43 2.80
C ALA A 164 -6.98 5.87 4.25
N TYR A 165 -7.13 4.94 5.19
CA TYR A 165 -7.20 5.19 6.62
C TYR A 165 -5.97 5.95 7.14
N ALA A 166 -4.77 5.58 6.68
CA ALA A 166 -3.53 6.28 6.98
C ALA A 166 -3.39 7.64 6.27
N GLY A 167 -4.33 8.03 5.40
CA GLY A 167 -4.27 9.28 4.65
C GLY A 167 -3.19 9.34 3.57
N LEU A 168 -2.50 8.23 3.29
CA LEU A 168 -1.35 8.19 2.39
C LEU A 168 -1.65 8.60 0.94
N PRO A 169 -2.80 8.21 0.31
CA PRO A 169 -3.11 8.63 -1.05
C PRO A 169 -3.36 10.13 -1.20
N GLN A 170 -3.66 10.81 -0.08
CA GLN A 170 -4.00 12.24 -0.03
C GLN A 170 -2.90 13.07 0.63
N ASP A 171 -1.74 12.48 0.91
CA ASP A 171 -0.61 13.17 1.54
C ASP A 171 -0.21 14.43 0.74
N PHE A 172 0.26 15.45 1.44
CA PHE A 172 0.71 16.71 0.82
C PHE A 172 2.00 16.50 0.00
N ASP A 173 2.86 15.54 0.39
CA ASP A 173 4.07 15.19 -0.35
C ASP A 173 3.72 14.30 -1.55
N ARG A 174 4.05 14.79 -2.74
CA ARG A 174 3.88 14.04 -4.00
C ARG A 174 4.61 12.70 -3.97
N ASN A 175 5.79 12.64 -3.37
CA ASN A 175 6.60 11.42 -3.35
C ASN A 175 5.93 10.35 -2.47
N VAL A 176 5.32 10.75 -1.34
CA VAL A 176 4.54 9.84 -0.48
C VAL A 176 3.38 9.24 -1.27
N ARG A 177 2.61 10.07 -1.98
CA ARG A 177 1.50 9.58 -2.82
C ARG A 177 1.96 8.60 -3.91
N GLN A 178 3.07 8.91 -4.60
CA GLN A 178 3.61 8.04 -5.65
C GLN A 178 4.14 6.71 -5.08
N LEU A 179 4.82 6.75 -3.92
CA LEU A 179 5.27 5.54 -3.23
C LEU A 179 4.08 4.70 -2.71
N THR A 180 3.02 5.37 -2.26
CA THR A 180 1.79 4.69 -1.86
C THR A 180 1.15 3.97 -3.05
N GLU A 181 1.00 4.63 -4.19
CA GLU A 181 0.48 4.02 -5.41
C GLU A 181 1.32 2.83 -5.86
N LEU A 182 2.65 2.95 -5.81
CA LEU A 182 3.57 1.85 -6.08
C LEU A 182 3.33 0.67 -5.13
N LEU A 183 3.15 0.93 -3.84
CA LEU A 183 2.93 -0.09 -2.81
C LEU A 183 1.59 -0.81 -2.97
N ILE A 184 0.49 -0.08 -3.22
CA ILE A 184 -0.87 -0.64 -3.20
C ILE A 184 -1.33 -1.15 -4.55
N ALA A 185 -0.82 -0.64 -5.66
CA ALA A 185 -1.25 -1.02 -7.00
C ALA A 185 -0.21 -1.90 -7.72
N THR A 186 1.03 -1.44 -7.85
CA THR A 186 2.03 -2.11 -8.70
C THR A 186 2.71 -3.28 -7.99
N THR A 187 3.12 -3.10 -6.74
CA THR A 187 3.83 -4.16 -5.98
C THR A 187 3.03 -5.45 -5.87
N PRO A 188 1.72 -5.44 -5.53
CA PRO A 188 0.93 -6.67 -5.46
C PRO A 188 0.81 -7.40 -6.79
N GLN A 189 0.76 -6.67 -7.91
CA GLN A 189 0.71 -7.29 -9.23
C GLN A 189 2.02 -8.02 -9.57
N VAL A 190 3.17 -7.39 -9.27
CA VAL A 190 4.49 -7.99 -9.48
C VAL A 190 4.65 -9.23 -8.62
N THR A 191 4.37 -9.15 -7.31
CA THR A 191 4.54 -10.27 -6.38
C THR A 191 3.59 -11.43 -6.69
N SER A 192 2.34 -11.12 -7.07
CA SER A 192 1.35 -12.12 -7.49
C SER A 192 1.77 -12.84 -8.76
N THR A 193 2.30 -12.12 -9.77
CA THR A 193 2.78 -12.73 -11.01
C THR A 193 4.00 -13.64 -10.77
N LEU A 194 4.95 -13.18 -9.94
CA LEU A 194 6.08 -14.00 -9.49
C LEU A 194 5.65 -15.27 -8.76
N GLY A 195 4.64 -15.15 -7.89
CA GLY A 195 4.08 -16.28 -7.17
C GLY A 195 3.45 -17.33 -8.09
N GLN A 196 2.67 -16.89 -9.08
CA GLN A 196 2.08 -17.78 -10.09
C GLN A 196 3.16 -18.50 -10.89
N GLY A 197 4.22 -17.79 -11.32
CA GLY A 197 5.36 -18.41 -12.01
C GLY A 197 6.05 -19.47 -11.15
N ARG A 198 6.30 -19.18 -9.86
CA ARG A 198 6.86 -20.17 -8.93
C ARG A 198 5.97 -21.40 -8.79
N ALA A 199 4.65 -21.23 -8.67
CA ALA A 199 3.71 -22.33 -8.53
C ALA A 199 3.70 -23.22 -9.78
N THR A 200 3.69 -22.62 -10.97
CA THR A 200 3.74 -23.33 -12.25
C THR A 200 5.09 -24.05 -12.46
N GLY A 201 6.21 -23.37 -12.14
CA GLY A 201 7.54 -23.97 -12.16
C GLY A 201 7.69 -25.14 -11.20
N ALA A 202 7.28 -24.98 -9.94
CA ALA A 202 7.32 -26.04 -8.93
C ALA A 202 6.50 -27.27 -9.35
N TYR A 203 5.32 -27.06 -9.92
CA TYR A 203 4.50 -28.13 -10.47
C TYR A 203 5.20 -28.86 -11.62
N SER A 204 5.78 -28.13 -12.56
CA SER A 204 6.49 -28.72 -13.72
C SER A 204 7.72 -29.50 -13.30
N MET A 205 8.50 -28.99 -12.32
CA MET A 205 9.63 -29.74 -11.75
C MET A 205 9.15 -31.02 -11.04
N GLY A 206 8.05 -30.98 -10.34
CA GLY A 206 7.46 -32.18 -9.70
C GLY A 206 7.02 -33.25 -10.70
N LEU A 207 6.60 -32.88 -11.91
CA LEU A 207 6.24 -33.79 -12.99
C LEU A 207 7.47 -34.28 -13.77
N GLY A 208 8.61 -33.60 -13.68
CA GLY A 208 9.82 -33.88 -14.46
C GLY A 208 9.75 -33.44 -15.94
N PHE A 209 8.69 -32.72 -16.32
CA PHE A 209 8.55 -32.11 -17.66
C PHE A 209 7.59 -30.94 -17.67
N LEU A 210 7.80 -30.02 -18.59
CA LEU A 210 6.90 -28.91 -18.86
C LEU A 210 5.90 -29.35 -19.94
N ASN A 211 4.61 -29.41 -19.60
CA ASN A 211 3.58 -29.69 -20.60
C ASN A 211 3.24 -28.42 -21.40
N SER A 212 2.57 -28.57 -22.55
CA SER A 212 2.29 -27.46 -23.48
C SER A 212 1.44 -26.35 -22.83
N ASP A 213 0.58 -26.70 -21.91
CA ASP A 213 -0.27 -25.69 -21.22
C ASP A 213 0.54 -24.92 -20.19
N ALA A 214 1.39 -25.60 -19.41
CA ALA A 214 2.30 -24.95 -18.46
C ALA A 214 3.35 -24.10 -19.16
N SER A 215 3.87 -24.54 -20.33
CA SER A 215 4.79 -23.74 -21.14
C SER A 215 4.15 -22.44 -21.60
N ARG A 216 2.92 -22.51 -22.15
CA ARG A 216 2.20 -21.31 -22.59
C ARG A 216 1.89 -20.37 -21.42
N GLU A 217 1.41 -20.91 -20.28
CA GLU A 217 1.17 -20.14 -19.07
C GLU A 217 2.44 -19.42 -18.61
N MET A 218 3.59 -20.10 -18.68
CA MET A 218 4.86 -19.53 -18.29
C MET A 218 5.31 -18.40 -19.23
N ASP A 219 5.19 -18.58 -20.55
CA ASP A 219 5.50 -17.54 -21.54
C ASP A 219 4.65 -16.28 -21.33
N GLU A 220 3.35 -16.46 -21.03
CA GLU A 220 2.45 -15.35 -20.70
C GLU A 220 2.88 -14.62 -19.41
N LEU A 221 3.28 -15.38 -18.37
CA LEU A 221 3.76 -14.82 -17.10
C LEU A 221 5.09 -14.08 -17.26
N VAL A 222 6.04 -14.62 -18.05
CA VAL A 222 7.31 -13.93 -18.37
C VAL A 222 7.05 -12.60 -19.06
N THR A 223 6.19 -12.61 -20.09
CA THR A 223 5.84 -11.38 -20.82
C THR A 223 5.17 -10.34 -19.91
N LEU A 224 4.27 -10.78 -19.04
CA LEU A 224 3.61 -9.90 -18.07
C LEU A 224 4.61 -9.37 -17.04
N LEU A 225 5.51 -10.20 -16.53
CA LEU A 225 6.53 -9.81 -15.55
C LEU A 225 7.51 -8.78 -16.12
N GLN A 226 7.96 -8.94 -17.36
CA GLN A 226 8.83 -7.97 -18.05
C GLN A 226 8.14 -6.60 -18.15
N LYS A 227 6.85 -6.58 -18.52
CA LYS A 227 6.06 -5.35 -18.57
C LYS A 227 5.91 -4.72 -17.19
N LEU A 228 5.46 -5.50 -16.20
CA LEU A 228 5.28 -5.03 -14.82
C LEU A 228 6.60 -4.57 -14.19
N GLY A 229 7.71 -5.25 -14.46
CA GLY A 229 9.04 -4.85 -14.02
C GLY A 229 9.45 -3.49 -14.57
N THR A 230 9.20 -3.25 -15.87
CA THR A 230 9.47 -1.95 -16.51
C THR A 230 8.59 -0.85 -15.89
N ASP A 231 7.29 -1.09 -15.74
CA ASP A 231 6.35 -0.14 -15.14
C ASP A 231 6.73 0.17 -13.68
N TYR A 232 7.13 -0.85 -12.92
CA TYR A 232 7.60 -0.73 -11.55
C TYR A 232 8.87 0.12 -11.44
N GLN A 233 9.87 -0.16 -12.27
CA GLN A 233 11.14 0.60 -12.29
C GLN A 233 10.88 2.06 -12.63
N GLN A 234 10.03 2.33 -13.62
CA GLN A 234 9.66 3.70 -13.99
C GLN A 234 8.95 4.43 -12.85
N ALA A 235 7.99 3.80 -12.18
CA ALA A 235 7.28 4.37 -11.05
C ALA A 235 8.23 4.63 -9.87
N LEU A 236 9.15 3.71 -9.61
CA LEU A 236 10.16 3.83 -8.56
C LEU A 236 11.11 5.00 -8.83
N ASP A 237 11.58 5.17 -10.07
CA ASP A 237 12.44 6.28 -10.48
C ASP A 237 11.75 7.64 -10.32
N GLN A 238 10.48 7.72 -10.69
CA GLN A 238 9.68 8.93 -10.51
C GLN A 238 9.49 9.29 -9.04
N SER A 239 9.32 8.29 -8.17
CA SER A 239 9.05 8.49 -6.74
C SER A 239 10.31 8.80 -5.94
N VAL A 240 11.44 8.18 -6.29
CA VAL A 240 12.69 8.20 -5.49
C VAL A 240 13.73 9.13 -6.10
N GLY A 241 13.72 9.32 -7.42
CA GLY A 241 14.76 10.08 -8.14
C GLY A 241 14.89 11.55 -7.71
N ALA A 242 13.81 12.15 -7.21
CA ALA A 242 13.79 13.53 -6.73
C ALA A 242 14.12 13.67 -5.23
N THR A 243 14.23 12.55 -4.49
CA THR A 243 14.48 12.58 -3.05
C THR A 243 15.98 12.53 -2.76
N GLY A 244 16.48 13.43 -1.92
CA GLY A 244 17.85 13.37 -1.39
C GLY A 244 18.04 12.29 -0.28
N ASN A 245 17.07 11.39 -0.07
CA ASN A 245 17.12 10.39 1.00
C ASN A 245 17.93 9.16 0.56
N ALA A 246 19.16 9.04 1.07
CA ALA A 246 20.07 7.93 0.75
C ALA A 246 19.52 6.54 1.13
N ALA A 247 18.75 6.43 2.22
CA ALA A 247 18.16 5.16 2.64
C ALA A 247 17.08 4.69 1.65
N LEU A 248 16.26 5.62 1.18
CA LEU A 248 15.22 5.35 0.17
C LEU A 248 15.85 4.98 -1.18
N GLN A 249 16.91 5.68 -1.59
CA GLN A 249 17.66 5.35 -2.82
C GLN A 249 18.30 3.94 -2.73
N ALA A 250 18.88 3.59 -1.58
CA ALA A 250 19.43 2.25 -1.37
C ALA A 250 18.34 1.16 -1.36
N ALA A 251 17.17 1.42 -0.80
CA ALA A 251 16.02 0.52 -0.85
C ALA A 251 15.52 0.32 -2.29
N ALA A 252 15.42 1.39 -3.07
CA ALA A 252 15.06 1.36 -4.47
C ALA A 252 16.05 0.56 -5.32
N ALA A 253 17.35 0.72 -5.08
CA ALA A 253 18.39 -0.05 -5.78
C ALA A 253 18.25 -1.56 -5.51
N ARG A 254 18.03 -1.96 -4.24
CA ARG A 254 17.79 -3.38 -3.90
C ARG A 254 16.52 -3.93 -4.53
N SER A 255 15.46 -3.12 -4.62
CA SER A 255 14.21 -3.55 -5.25
C SER A 255 14.38 -3.78 -6.75
N ARG A 256 15.13 -2.93 -7.46
CA ARG A 256 15.47 -3.13 -8.88
C ARG A 256 16.27 -4.43 -9.07
N GLU A 257 17.35 -4.61 -8.31
CA GLU A 257 18.17 -5.82 -8.35
C GLU A 257 17.34 -7.09 -8.12
N SER A 258 16.36 -7.04 -7.21
CA SER A 258 15.48 -8.19 -6.93
C SER A 258 14.56 -8.51 -8.11
N ILE A 259 14.04 -7.50 -8.82
CA ILE A 259 13.20 -7.70 -10.00
C ILE A 259 14.02 -8.20 -11.18
N ASP A 260 15.20 -7.62 -11.41
CA ASP A 260 16.10 -8.04 -12.48
C ASP A 260 16.54 -9.50 -12.27
N ASN A 261 16.91 -9.89 -11.06
CA ASN A 261 17.25 -11.27 -10.71
C ASN A 261 16.06 -12.21 -10.90
N ALA A 262 14.86 -11.82 -10.52
CA ALA A 262 13.66 -12.62 -10.72
C ALA A 262 13.40 -12.84 -12.22
N SER A 263 13.51 -11.80 -13.05
CA SER A 263 13.34 -11.90 -14.50
C SER A 263 14.37 -12.85 -15.14
N LEU A 264 15.64 -12.77 -14.72
CA LEU A 264 16.71 -13.66 -15.20
C LEU A 264 16.45 -15.14 -14.89
N ILE A 265 15.98 -15.45 -13.65
CA ILE A 265 15.63 -16.82 -13.27
C ILE A 265 14.54 -17.40 -14.19
N PHE A 266 13.54 -16.56 -14.53
CA PHE A 266 12.47 -17.00 -15.45
C PHE A 266 12.92 -17.14 -16.91
N GLU A 267 13.98 -16.44 -17.34
CA GLU A 267 14.51 -16.52 -18.71
C GLU A 267 15.53 -17.66 -18.90
N GLU A 268 16.32 -17.99 -17.86
CA GLU A 268 17.41 -18.96 -17.96
C GLU A 268 17.01 -20.41 -17.61
N ASP A 269 16.01 -20.61 -16.75
CA ASP A 269 15.63 -21.91 -16.20
C ASP A 269 14.40 -22.55 -16.88
N ILE A 270 13.87 -21.94 -17.95
CA ILE A 270 12.70 -22.41 -18.69
C ILE A 270 13.02 -22.58 -20.18
#